data_171e096e940197e47079b3fe431d3429
#
_entry.id   171e096e940197e47079b3fe431d3429
#
_cell.length_a   1.000
_cell.length_b   1.000
_cell.length_c   1.000
_cell.angle_alpha   90.00
_cell.angle_beta   90.00
_cell.angle_gamma   90.00
#
_symmetry.space_group_name_H-M   'P 1'
#
loop_
_entity.id
_entity.type
_entity.pdbx_description
1 polymer ?
#
loop_
_entity_poly.entity_id
_entity_poly.type
_entity_poly.pdbx_seq_one_letter_code
_entity_poly.pdbx_strand_id
1 'polypeptide(L)'
;ESFLSGFTSGSYDLIFLDIYMTGITGMETAKKIRQIDHDCRLIFITTSPEFAVESYDVNAVFYLLKPIRQEQVFTALDRCALRAREDSRTIDVPTALGTMPLPLHKISYTEHVNRQILVHFKDGRQMEVPMNQKSFSALLLEYPWFCDCIKGMLVNFEDVDKLLDDRFLLKSGVYIPISRLKYKDVREQFLEYSYSAVRGGSYGGAAF
;
A
#
# COMPACT_ATOMS: atom_id res chain seq x y z
N GLU A 1 -0.47 14.07 22.38
CA GLU A 1 0.69 14.92 21.94
C GLU A 1 2.02 14.31 22.41
N SER A 2 2.16 13.87 23.67
CA SER A 2 3.41 13.26 24.16
C SER A 2 3.86 12.01 23.39
N PHE A 3 2.94 11.21 22.85
CA PHE A 3 3.26 10.04 22.03
C PHE A 3 3.99 10.44 20.74
N LEU A 4 3.50 11.46 20.03
CA LEU A 4 4.08 11.89 18.76
C LEU A 4 5.45 12.57 18.91
N SER A 5 5.73 13.19 20.06
CA SER A 5 7.03 13.85 20.30
C SER A 5 8.21 12.88 20.42
N GLY A 6 7.92 11.62 20.78
CA GLY A 6 8.93 10.55 20.85
C GLY A 6 8.82 9.50 19.76
N PHE A 7 7.89 9.67 18.80
CA PHE A 7 7.65 8.68 17.75
C PHE A 7 8.72 8.77 16.65
N THR A 8 9.33 7.64 16.32
CA THR A 8 10.28 7.51 15.20
C THR A 8 9.88 6.31 14.34
N SER A 9 10.29 6.30 13.08
CA SER A 9 10.03 5.16 12.19
C SER A 9 10.61 3.87 12.75
N GLY A 10 9.82 2.79 12.70
CA GLY A 10 10.18 1.48 13.22
C GLY A 10 10.07 1.31 14.74
N SER A 11 9.55 2.32 15.47
CA SER A 11 9.36 2.21 16.93
C SER A 11 8.27 1.22 17.33
N TYR A 12 7.30 0.99 16.47
CA TYR A 12 6.16 0.12 16.72
C TYR A 12 5.76 -0.62 15.44
N ASP A 13 5.50 -1.91 15.55
CA ASP A 13 4.96 -2.73 14.46
C ASP A 13 3.46 -2.49 14.23
N LEU A 14 2.74 -2.19 15.32
CA LEU A 14 1.29 -2.01 15.35
C LEU A 14 0.88 -0.98 16.38
N ILE A 15 -0.03 -0.09 16.00
CA ILE A 15 -0.62 0.92 16.89
C ILE A 15 -2.14 0.82 16.82
N PHE A 16 -2.77 0.74 18.00
CA PHE A 16 -4.20 0.93 18.15
C PHE A 16 -4.50 2.39 18.47
N LEU A 17 -5.41 3.00 17.70
CA LEU A 17 -5.78 4.41 17.85
C LEU A 17 -7.27 4.55 18.13
N ASP A 18 -7.63 5.18 19.24
CA ASP A 18 -8.99 5.70 19.39
C ASP A 18 -9.13 6.98 18.57
N ILE A 19 -10.24 7.13 17.87
CA ILE A 19 -10.51 8.33 17.07
C ILE A 19 -10.89 9.50 17.98
N TYR A 20 -11.72 9.24 18.98
CA TYR A 20 -12.19 10.25 19.93
C TYR A 20 -11.26 10.33 21.14
N MET A 21 -10.27 11.21 21.06
CA MET A 21 -9.35 11.51 22.15
C MET A 21 -9.42 13.00 22.48
N THR A 22 -9.08 13.36 23.71
CA THR A 22 -8.94 14.76 24.13
C THR A 22 -7.72 15.39 23.46
N GLY A 23 -7.89 16.52 22.79
CA GLY A 23 -6.85 17.24 22.08
C GLY A 23 -6.80 16.86 20.58
N ILE A 24 -5.76 16.20 20.15
CA ILE A 24 -5.62 15.73 18.76
C ILE A 24 -6.43 14.45 18.53
N THR A 25 -7.15 14.37 17.43
CA THR A 25 -7.93 13.18 17.07
C THR A 25 -7.04 12.00 16.67
N GLY A 26 -7.59 10.77 16.76
CA GLY A 26 -6.88 9.59 16.26
C GLY A 26 -6.57 9.66 14.77
N MET A 27 -7.45 10.26 13.97
CA MET A 27 -7.23 10.44 12.53
C MET A 27 -6.08 11.41 12.25
N GLU A 28 -6.02 12.54 12.94
CA GLU A 28 -4.89 13.49 12.83
C GLU A 28 -3.58 12.86 13.32
N THR A 29 -3.66 12.05 14.38
CA THR A 29 -2.51 11.28 14.88
C THR A 29 -2.02 10.30 13.82
N ALA A 30 -2.92 9.56 13.18
CA ALA A 30 -2.59 8.62 12.10
C ALA A 30 -1.92 9.33 10.91
N LYS A 31 -2.43 10.49 10.49
CA LYS A 31 -1.82 11.30 9.42
C LYS A 31 -0.39 11.73 9.76
N LYS A 32 -0.13 12.13 11.02
CA LYS A 32 1.23 12.48 11.49
C LYS A 32 2.13 11.25 11.57
N ILE A 33 1.64 10.10 12.01
CA ILE A 33 2.38 8.84 11.98
C ILE A 33 2.82 8.53 10.55
N ARG A 34 1.92 8.63 9.57
CA ARG A 34 2.22 8.35 8.15
C ARG A 34 3.28 9.29 7.54
N GLN A 35 3.43 10.49 8.05
CA GLN A 35 4.53 11.39 7.63
C GLN A 35 5.91 10.90 8.11
N ILE A 36 5.96 10.07 9.15
CA ILE A 36 7.19 9.57 9.79
C ILE A 36 7.43 8.10 9.44
N ASP A 37 6.35 7.30 9.44
CA ASP A 37 6.39 5.84 9.27
C ASP A 37 5.22 5.37 8.40
N HIS A 38 5.56 4.85 7.23
CA HIS A 38 4.58 4.29 6.29
C HIS A 38 4.30 2.80 6.56
N ASP A 39 5.18 2.10 7.27
CA ASP A 39 5.16 0.65 7.44
C ASP A 39 4.44 0.22 8.72
N CYS A 40 4.39 1.09 9.75
CA CYS A 40 3.67 0.82 11.01
C CYS A 40 2.19 0.54 10.75
N ARG A 41 1.66 -0.56 11.28
CA ARG A 41 0.26 -0.96 11.11
C ARG A 41 -0.63 -0.16 12.03
N LEU A 42 -1.74 0.36 11.51
CA LEU A 42 -2.72 1.13 12.28
C LEU A 42 -4.05 0.38 12.34
N ILE A 43 -4.61 0.27 13.53
CA ILE A 43 -5.97 -0.21 13.77
C ILE A 43 -6.72 0.86 14.54
N PHE A 44 -7.83 1.33 13.97
CA PHE A 44 -8.71 2.24 14.69
C PHE A 44 -9.67 1.50 15.61
N ILE A 45 -9.91 2.10 16.79
CA ILE A 45 -10.87 1.64 17.77
C ILE A 45 -11.76 2.83 18.13
N THR A 46 -13.06 2.78 17.84
CA THR A 46 -13.93 3.95 18.04
C THR A 46 -15.39 3.57 18.28
N THR A 47 -16.18 4.52 18.74
CA THR A 47 -17.63 4.39 18.90
C THR A 47 -18.42 4.79 17.65
N SER A 48 -17.82 5.50 16.67
CA SER A 48 -18.49 5.97 15.46
C SER A 48 -18.00 5.28 14.20
N PRO A 49 -18.87 4.92 13.24
CA PRO A 49 -18.50 4.40 11.93
C PRO A 49 -18.12 5.49 10.92
N GLU A 50 -18.29 6.78 11.23
CA GLU A 50 -18.20 7.89 10.27
C GLU A 50 -16.83 8.02 9.61
N PHE A 51 -15.74 7.71 10.32
CA PHE A 51 -14.36 7.83 9.84
C PHE A 51 -13.84 6.57 9.13
N ALA A 52 -14.71 5.59 8.91
CA ALA A 52 -14.27 4.34 8.28
C ALA A 52 -13.72 4.56 6.86
N VAL A 53 -14.32 5.45 6.07
CA VAL A 53 -13.84 5.80 4.72
C VAL A 53 -12.51 6.54 4.81
N GLU A 54 -12.37 7.53 5.69
CA GLU A 54 -11.13 8.28 5.85
C GLU A 54 -9.97 7.41 6.38
N SER A 55 -10.26 6.29 7.06
CA SER A 55 -9.23 5.37 7.54
C SER A 55 -8.42 4.73 6.41
N TYR A 56 -8.96 4.67 5.19
CA TYR A 56 -8.23 4.21 4.01
C TYR A 56 -7.14 5.19 3.58
N ASP A 57 -7.33 6.49 3.76
CA ASP A 57 -6.35 7.52 3.39
C ASP A 57 -5.04 7.38 4.19
N VAL A 58 -5.12 6.81 5.39
CA VAL A 58 -3.97 6.52 6.25
C VAL A 58 -3.53 5.07 6.21
N ASN A 59 -4.01 4.27 5.25
CA ASN A 59 -3.72 2.84 5.13
C ASN A 59 -3.91 2.08 6.45
N ALA A 60 -5.03 2.31 7.15
CA ALA A 60 -5.37 1.53 8.33
C ALA A 60 -5.66 0.07 7.92
N VAL A 61 -5.12 -0.88 8.68
CA VAL A 61 -5.31 -2.32 8.43
C VAL A 61 -6.71 -2.75 8.83
N PHE A 62 -7.26 -2.15 9.89
CA PHE A 62 -8.56 -2.50 10.41
C PHE A 62 -9.24 -1.35 11.16
N TYR A 63 -10.57 -1.44 11.29
CA TYR A 63 -11.41 -0.49 11.99
C TYR A 63 -12.35 -1.25 12.92
N LEU A 64 -12.22 -1.04 14.23
CA LEU A 64 -12.99 -1.73 15.26
C LEU A 64 -14.00 -0.79 15.90
N LEU A 65 -15.27 -1.18 15.89
CA LEU A 65 -16.33 -0.45 16.59
C LEU A 65 -16.48 -0.96 18.03
N LYS A 66 -16.53 -0.04 18.98
CA LYS A 66 -16.88 -0.35 20.37
C LYS A 66 -18.39 -0.66 20.50
N PRO A 67 -18.81 -1.67 21.28
CA PRO A 67 -18.00 -2.54 22.13
C PRO A 67 -17.23 -3.59 21.33
N ILE A 68 -15.96 -3.78 21.66
CA ILE A 68 -15.06 -4.68 20.93
C ILE A 68 -15.24 -6.10 21.44
N ARG A 69 -15.39 -7.06 20.52
CA ARG A 69 -15.39 -8.49 20.83
C ARG A 69 -14.03 -9.11 20.54
N GLN A 70 -13.66 -10.13 21.29
CA GLN A 70 -12.38 -10.81 21.19
C GLN A 70 -12.11 -11.33 19.77
N GLU A 71 -13.12 -11.89 19.10
CA GLU A 71 -12.99 -12.41 17.73
C GLU A 71 -12.61 -11.32 16.72
N GLN A 72 -13.12 -10.09 16.93
CA GLN A 72 -12.80 -8.95 16.07
C GLN A 72 -11.34 -8.52 16.23
N VAL A 73 -10.81 -8.58 17.46
CA VAL A 73 -9.40 -8.29 17.73
C VAL A 73 -8.52 -9.34 17.05
N PHE A 74 -8.83 -10.63 17.19
CA PHE A 74 -8.07 -11.69 16.52
C PHE A 74 -8.11 -11.55 15.01
N THR A 75 -9.27 -11.26 14.42
CA THR A 75 -9.39 -11.01 12.98
C THR A 75 -8.51 -9.83 12.54
N ALA A 76 -8.46 -8.75 13.32
CA ALA A 76 -7.62 -7.60 13.02
C ALA A 76 -6.11 -7.94 13.12
N LEU A 77 -5.72 -8.72 14.13
CA LEU A 77 -4.33 -9.17 14.29
C LEU A 77 -3.91 -10.15 13.19
N ASP A 78 -4.78 -11.08 12.78
CA ASP A 78 -4.52 -11.98 11.66
C ASP A 78 -4.30 -11.21 10.36
N ARG A 79 -5.07 -10.14 10.12
CA ARG A 79 -4.85 -9.25 8.97
C ARG A 79 -3.53 -8.50 9.05
N CYS A 80 -3.14 -8.05 10.23
CA CYS A 80 -1.81 -7.45 10.42
C CYS A 80 -0.69 -8.46 10.10
N ALA A 81 -0.85 -9.73 10.48
CA ALA A 81 0.11 -10.78 10.18
C ALA A 81 0.17 -11.12 8.69
N LEU A 82 -0.97 -11.14 7.99
CA LEU A 82 -1.03 -11.32 6.53
C LEU A 82 -0.34 -10.18 5.80
N ARG A 83 -0.63 -8.94 6.19
CA ARG A 83 0.05 -7.73 5.67
C ARG A 83 1.56 -7.81 5.88
N ALA A 84 2.01 -8.22 7.08
CA ALA A 84 3.43 -8.39 7.39
C ALA A 84 4.12 -9.40 6.46
N ARG A 85 3.43 -10.51 6.12
CA ARG A 85 3.94 -11.50 5.17
C ARG A 85 4.01 -10.95 3.75
N GLU A 86 3.03 -10.14 3.33
CA GLU A 86 3.03 -9.48 2.03
C GLU A 86 4.16 -8.44 1.94
N ASP A 87 4.32 -7.62 2.97
CA ASP A 87 5.38 -6.62 3.08
C ASP A 87 6.79 -7.26 3.11
N SER A 88 6.92 -8.50 3.58
CA SER A 88 8.19 -9.23 3.57
C SER A 88 8.57 -9.86 2.22
N ARG A 89 7.68 -9.81 1.21
CA ARG A 89 7.96 -10.39 -0.10
C ARG A 89 9.04 -9.60 -0.83
N THR A 90 10.02 -10.31 -1.32
CA THR A 90 11.13 -9.77 -2.11
C THR A 90 11.33 -10.58 -3.38
N ILE A 91 11.92 -9.96 -4.37
CA ILE A 91 12.53 -10.64 -5.51
C ILE A 91 14.03 -10.38 -5.51
N ASP A 92 14.81 -11.35 -5.90
CA ASP A 92 16.25 -11.19 -6.00
C ASP A 92 16.61 -10.53 -7.35
N VAL A 93 17.31 -9.41 -7.30
CA VAL A 93 17.73 -8.66 -8.49
C VAL A 93 19.24 -8.48 -8.52
N PRO A 94 19.86 -8.57 -9.71
CA PRO A 94 21.28 -8.27 -9.87
C PRO A 94 21.53 -6.78 -9.66
N THR A 95 22.67 -6.46 -9.06
CA THR A 95 23.19 -5.09 -8.89
C THR A 95 24.68 -5.08 -9.19
N ALA A 96 25.29 -3.91 -9.22
CA ALA A 96 26.74 -3.80 -9.38
C ALA A 96 27.55 -4.47 -8.26
N LEU A 97 26.93 -4.68 -7.09
CA LEU A 97 27.56 -5.28 -5.90
C LEU A 97 27.18 -6.77 -5.69
N GLY A 98 26.44 -7.37 -6.64
CA GLY A 98 25.92 -8.74 -6.53
C GLY A 98 24.41 -8.79 -6.53
N THR A 99 23.83 -9.91 -6.11
CA THR A 99 22.37 -10.06 -6.00
C THR A 99 21.89 -9.49 -4.68
N MET A 100 20.79 -8.71 -4.71
CA MET A 100 20.16 -8.19 -3.52
C MET A 100 18.63 -8.36 -3.55
N PRO A 101 17.98 -8.57 -2.39
CA PRO A 101 16.54 -8.64 -2.29
C PRO A 101 15.91 -7.25 -2.51
N LEU A 102 14.95 -7.18 -3.42
CA LEU A 102 14.15 -5.98 -3.72
C LEU A 102 12.78 -6.13 -3.06
N PRO A 103 12.45 -5.33 -2.02
CA PRO A 103 11.15 -5.40 -1.35
C PRO A 103 10.02 -4.90 -2.26
N LEU A 104 9.06 -5.77 -2.56
CA LEU A 104 7.99 -5.49 -3.52
C LEU A 104 7.04 -4.38 -3.04
N HIS A 105 6.70 -4.36 -1.75
CA HIS A 105 5.81 -3.36 -1.15
C HIS A 105 6.35 -1.93 -1.22
N LYS A 106 7.68 -1.76 -1.37
CA LYS A 106 8.33 -0.45 -1.49
C LYS A 106 8.32 0.11 -2.90
N ILE A 107 8.06 -0.72 -3.91
CA ILE A 107 8.05 -0.30 -5.32
C ILE A 107 6.78 0.52 -5.58
N SER A 108 6.94 1.70 -6.17
CA SER A 108 5.87 2.55 -6.68
C SER A 108 5.55 2.19 -8.13
N TYR A 109 6.53 2.30 -8.99
CA TYR A 109 6.46 1.92 -10.40
C TYR A 109 7.84 1.62 -10.96
N THR A 110 7.91 1.07 -12.17
CA THR A 110 9.18 0.80 -12.84
C THR A 110 9.16 1.27 -14.29
N GLU A 111 10.31 1.66 -14.79
CA GLU A 111 10.51 2.07 -16.18
C GLU A 111 11.66 1.29 -16.83
N HIS A 112 11.49 0.98 -18.10
CA HIS A 112 12.59 0.43 -18.91
C HIS A 112 13.26 1.57 -19.67
N VAL A 113 14.45 1.97 -19.22
CA VAL A 113 15.24 3.07 -19.75
C VAL A 113 16.64 2.58 -20.05
N ASN A 114 17.19 2.93 -21.22
CA ASN A 114 18.59 2.62 -21.60
C ASN A 114 18.98 1.14 -21.42
N ARG A 115 18.08 0.21 -21.72
CA ARG A 115 18.26 -1.26 -21.58
C ARG A 115 18.37 -1.74 -20.12
N GLN A 116 18.00 -0.92 -19.17
CA GLN A 116 17.94 -1.25 -17.74
C GLN A 116 16.55 -0.98 -17.21
N ILE A 117 16.25 -1.55 -16.06
CA ILE A 117 15.03 -1.23 -15.31
C ILE A 117 15.37 -0.16 -14.28
N LEU A 118 14.67 0.95 -14.31
CA LEU A 118 14.68 1.95 -13.27
C LEU A 118 13.50 1.67 -12.34
N VAL A 119 13.78 1.29 -11.10
CA VAL A 119 12.77 1.06 -10.04
C VAL A 119 12.62 2.35 -9.27
N HIS A 120 11.38 2.85 -9.18
CA HIS A 120 11.00 4.00 -8.38
C HIS A 120 10.31 3.51 -7.10
N PHE A 121 10.82 3.93 -5.96
CA PHE A 121 10.26 3.57 -4.66
C PHE A 121 9.22 4.60 -4.19
N LYS A 122 8.30 4.16 -3.31
CA LYS A 122 7.26 5.01 -2.70
C LYS A 122 7.84 6.17 -1.88
N ASP A 123 9.08 6.04 -1.39
CA ASP A 123 9.82 7.07 -0.65
C ASP A 123 10.61 8.05 -1.54
N GLY A 124 10.46 7.95 -2.86
CA GLY A 124 11.11 8.80 -3.87
C GLY A 124 12.52 8.37 -4.26
N ARG A 125 13.10 7.35 -3.64
CA ARG A 125 14.38 6.77 -4.07
C ARG A 125 14.23 6.05 -5.40
N GLN A 126 15.35 5.85 -6.09
CA GLN A 126 15.43 5.12 -7.34
C GLN A 126 16.57 4.10 -7.31
N MET A 127 16.41 3.01 -8.06
CA MET A 127 17.44 1.99 -8.21
C MET A 127 17.46 1.46 -9.65
N GLU A 128 18.67 1.37 -10.23
CA GLU A 128 18.88 0.73 -11.51
C GLU A 128 19.10 -0.78 -11.34
N VAL A 129 18.36 -1.57 -12.12
CA VAL A 129 18.47 -3.02 -12.14
C VAL A 129 18.88 -3.44 -13.56
N PRO A 130 20.07 -4.04 -13.75
CA PRO A 130 20.58 -4.45 -15.04
C PRO A 130 19.90 -5.76 -15.51
N MET A 131 18.59 -5.67 -15.76
CA MET A 131 17.77 -6.76 -16.29
C MET A 131 17.02 -6.33 -17.55
N ASN A 132 16.72 -7.29 -18.41
CA ASN A 132 15.83 -7.01 -19.53
C ASN A 132 14.37 -6.92 -19.04
N GLN A 133 13.56 -6.11 -19.76
CA GLN A 133 12.16 -5.85 -19.41
C GLN A 133 11.32 -7.12 -19.27
N LYS A 134 11.49 -8.09 -20.19
CA LYS A 134 10.67 -9.31 -20.18
C LYS A 134 10.87 -10.14 -18.91
N SER A 135 12.14 -10.37 -18.53
CA SER A 135 12.47 -11.16 -17.34
C SER A 135 12.03 -10.44 -16.05
N PHE A 136 12.26 -9.12 -15.98
CA PHE A 136 11.87 -8.35 -14.80
C PHE A 136 10.34 -8.25 -14.65
N SER A 137 9.63 -7.99 -15.77
CA SER A 137 8.15 -7.95 -15.73
C SER A 137 7.56 -9.28 -15.30
N ALA A 138 8.12 -10.41 -15.75
CA ALA A 138 7.62 -11.73 -15.36
C ALA A 138 7.69 -11.94 -13.84
N LEU A 139 8.72 -11.44 -13.17
CA LEU A 139 8.85 -11.54 -11.71
C LEU A 139 7.80 -10.70 -10.96
N LEU A 140 7.51 -9.48 -11.45
CA LEU A 140 6.55 -8.61 -10.79
C LEU A 140 5.09 -8.99 -11.08
N LEU A 141 4.78 -9.42 -12.30
CA LEU A 141 3.42 -9.76 -12.73
C LEU A 141 2.90 -11.08 -12.13
N GLU A 142 3.72 -11.83 -11.38
CA GLU A 142 3.23 -12.91 -10.50
C GLU A 142 2.37 -12.38 -9.34
N TYR A 143 2.48 -11.08 -9.05
CA TYR A 143 1.77 -10.44 -7.95
C TYR A 143 0.63 -9.58 -8.49
N PRO A 144 -0.61 -9.76 -7.98
CA PRO A 144 -1.81 -9.14 -8.53
C PRO A 144 -1.88 -7.61 -8.37
N TRP A 145 -1.01 -7.04 -7.56
CA TRP A 145 -0.92 -5.58 -7.39
C TRP A 145 0.04 -4.89 -8.35
N PHE A 146 0.74 -5.63 -9.22
CA PHE A 146 1.51 -5.04 -10.31
C PHE A 146 0.79 -5.17 -11.65
N CYS A 147 0.83 -4.10 -12.42
CA CYS A 147 0.18 -4.04 -13.73
C CYS A 147 1.11 -3.47 -14.79
N ASP A 148 1.13 -4.13 -15.96
CA ASP A 148 1.77 -3.62 -17.19
C ASP A 148 0.81 -2.66 -17.90
N CYS A 149 0.83 -1.38 -17.52
CA CYS A 149 -0.10 -0.36 -18.02
C CYS A 149 0.31 0.22 -19.38
N ILE A 150 1.59 0.30 -19.66
CA ILE A 150 2.14 0.76 -20.93
C ILE A 150 3.49 0.09 -21.21
N LYS A 151 3.88 -0.02 -22.46
CA LYS A 151 5.14 -0.67 -22.84
C LYS A 151 6.33 -0.07 -22.07
N GLY A 152 7.01 -0.93 -21.31
CA GLY A 152 8.19 -0.58 -20.55
C GLY A 152 7.93 -0.03 -19.14
N MET A 153 6.66 0.06 -18.71
CA MET A 153 6.32 0.54 -17.37
C MET A 153 5.38 -0.44 -16.66
N LEU A 154 5.70 -0.73 -15.41
CA LEU A 154 4.82 -1.44 -14.49
C LEU A 154 4.44 -0.50 -13.35
N VAL A 155 3.19 -0.54 -12.93
CA VAL A 155 2.68 0.25 -11.80
C VAL A 155 2.28 -0.68 -10.66
N ASN A 156 2.53 -0.25 -9.43
CA ASN A 156 2.01 -0.90 -8.23
C ASN A 156 0.67 -0.24 -7.85
N PHE A 157 -0.41 -1.00 -7.89
CA PHE A 157 -1.75 -0.54 -7.54
C PHE A 157 -1.87 -0.04 -6.09
N GLU A 158 -1.04 -0.53 -5.18
CA GLU A 158 -1.00 -0.04 -3.79
C GLU A 158 -0.59 1.44 -3.69
N ASP A 159 0.15 1.96 -4.68
CA ASP A 159 0.60 3.36 -4.72
C ASP A 159 -0.29 4.25 -5.59
N VAL A 160 -1.32 3.70 -6.22
CA VAL A 160 -2.28 4.46 -7.01
C VAL A 160 -3.24 5.20 -6.07
N ASP A 161 -3.34 6.52 -6.24
CA ASP A 161 -4.34 7.37 -5.59
C ASP A 161 -5.65 7.36 -6.39
N LYS A 162 -5.56 7.58 -7.72
CA LYS A 162 -6.73 7.65 -8.60
C LYS A 162 -6.47 7.06 -9.97
N LEU A 163 -7.48 6.42 -10.53
CA LEU A 163 -7.56 6.09 -11.95
C LEU A 163 -8.29 7.22 -12.67
N LEU A 164 -7.61 7.85 -13.63
CA LEU A 164 -8.16 8.85 -14.54
C LEU A 164 -8.47 8.23 -15.92
N ASP A 165 -8.97 9.01 -16.87
CA ASP A 165 -9.43 8.51 -18.16
C ASP A 165 -8.35 7.76 -18.97
N ASP A 166 -7.08 8.17 -18.88
CA ASP A 166 -5.98 7.61 -19.67
C ASP A 166 -4.70 7.34 -18.86
N ARG A 167 -4.75 7.49 -17.52
CA ARG A 167 -3.58 7.42 -16.66
C ARG A 167 -3.93 7.09 -15.21
N PHE A 168 -2.95 6.62 -14.47
CA PHE A 168 -2.98 6.59 -13.02
C PHE A 168 -2.36 7.86 -12.44
N LEU A 169 -2.94 8.37 -11.36
CA LEU A 169 -2.31 9.32 -10.45
C LEU A 169 -1.80 8.53 -9.25
N LEU A 170 -0.50 8.60 -8.98
CA LEU A 170 0.11 7.99 -7.81
C LEU A 170 -0.01 8.89 -6.58
N LYS A 171 0.12 8.32 -5.39
CA LYS A 171 0.13 9.05 -4.10
C LYS A 171 1.21 10.11 -4.02
N SER A 172 2.32 9.91 -4.75
CA SER A 172 3.40 10.89 -4.92
C SER A 172 3.07 12.07 -5.83
N GLY A 173 1.91 12.07 -6.51
CA GLY A 173 1.53 13.06 -7.52
C GLY A 173 2.04 12.76 -8.93
N VAL A 174 2.77 11.66 -9.13
CA VAL A 174 3.26 11.24 -10.45
C VAL A 174 2.13 10.66 -11.28
N TYR A 175 2.10 10.97 -12.59
CA TYR A 175 1.15 10.42 -13.54
C TYR A 175 1.78 9.29 -14.35
N ILE A 176 1.16 8.12 -14.35
CA ILE A 176 1.56 6.96 -15.15
C ILE A 176 0.54 6.75 -16.28
N PRO A 177 0.94 6.92 -17.56
CA PRO A 177 0.00 6.78 -18.68
C PRO A 177 -0.41 5.33 -18.87
N ILE A 178 -1.64 5.11 -19.37
CA ILE A 178 -2.17 3.81 -19.73
C ILE A 178 -2.28 3.73 -21.25
N SER A 179 -1.74 2.66 -21.85
CA SER A 179 -1.87 2.40 -23.28
C SER A 179 -3.36 2.25 -23.67
N ARG A 180 -3.79 2.93 -24.73
CA ARG A 180 -5.17 2.82 -25.23
C ARG A 180 -5.59 1.39 -25.51
N LEU A 181 -4.68 0.55 -25.98
CA LEU A 181 -4.92 -0.86 -26.29
C LEU A 181 -5.14 -1.70 -25.03
N LYS A 182 -4.54 -1.28 -23.89
CA LYS A 182 -4.60 -2.00 -22.62
C LYS A 182 -5.63 -1.40 -21.65
N TYR A 183 -6.21 -0.25 -21.96
CA TYR A 183 -7.02 0.53 -21.01
C TYR A 183 -8.14 -0.28 -20.36
N LYS A 184 -8.89 -1.05 -21.19
CA LYS A 184 -10.00 -1.87 -20.67
C LYS A 184 -9.52 -2.91 -19.66
N ASP A 185 -8.47 -3.66 -20.01
CA ASP A 185 -7.93 -4.74 -19.19
C ASP A 185 -7.27 -4.20 -17.92
N VAL A 186 -6.50 -3.09 -18.04
CA VAL A 186 -5.86 -2.42 -16.91
C VAL A 186 -6.89 -1.86 -15.93
N ARG A 187 -7.97 -1.26 -16.45
CA ARG A 187 -9.07 -0.77 -15.62
C ARG A 187 -9.77 -1.89 -14.87
N GLU A 188 -10.05 -3.02 -15.55
CA GLU A 188 -10.68 -4.19 -14.95
C GLU A 188 -9.79 -4.76 -13.83
N GLN A 189 -8.50 -4.98 -14.08
CA GLN A 189 -7.53 -5.43 -13.09
C GLN A 189 -7.46 -4.49 -11.87
N PHE A 190 -7.43 -3.18 -12.10
CA PHE A 190 -7.41 -2.21 -11.01
C PHE A 190 -8.68 -2.24 -10.16
N LEU A 191 -9.84 -2.36 -10.80
CA LEU A 191 -11.12 -2.49 -10.07
C LEU A 191 -11.20 -3.79 -9.28
N GLU A 192 -10.79 -4.91 -9.86
CA GLU A 192 -10.75 -6.21 -9.15
C GLU A 192 -9.81 -6.14 -7.95
N TYR A 193 -8.61 -5.56 -8.12
CA TYR A 193 -7.69 -5.33 -7.02
C TYR A 193 -8.31 -4.46 -5.93
N SER A 194 -8.90 -3.32 -6.30
CA SER A 194 -9.54 -2.39 -5.37
C SER A 194 -10.70 -3.06 -4.61
N TYR A 195 -11.53 -3.83 -5.28
CA TYR A 195 -12.62 -4.59 -4.65
C TYR A 195 -12.10 -5.69 -3.73
N SER A 196 -11.04 -6.38 -4.10
CA SER A 196 -10.45 -7.43 -3.24
C SER A 196 -9.80 -6.81 -2.00
N ALA A 197 -9.14 -5.67 -2.13
CA ALA A 197 -8.58 -4.90 -1.02
C ALA A 197 -9.68 -4.42 -0.06
N VAL A 198 -10.82 -3.95 -0.59
CA VAL A 198 -12.00 -3.57 0.20
C VAL A 198 -12.65 -4.79 0.86
N ARG A 199 -12.82 -5.91 0.17
CA ARG A 199 -13.39 -7.15 0.74
C ARG A 199 -12.43 -7.81 1.73
N GLY A 200 -11.14 -7.78 1.49
CA GLY A 200 -10.12 -8.11 2.49
C GLY A 200 -10.18 -7.17 3.71
N GLY A 201 -10.66 -5.92 3.54
CA GLY A 201 -11.02 -4.94 4.56
C GLY A 201 -12.47 -5.03 5.05
N SER A 202 -13.29 -5.98 4.56
CA SER A 202 -14.72 -6.08 4.84
C SER A 202 -15.03 -6.05 6.33
N TYR A 203 -15.85 -5.08 6.69
CA TYR A 203 -16.66 -5.07 7.91
C TYR A 203 -17.22 -6.46 8.18
N GLY A 204 -16.94 -7.00 9.37
CA GLY A 204 -17.70 -8.14 9.88
C GLY A 204 -19.17 -7.78 9.76
N GLY A 205 -19.90 -8.48 8.89
CA GLY A 205 -21.24 -8.14 8.49
C GLY A 205 -22.11 -7.88 9.70
N ALA A 206 -22.73 -6.73 9.72
CA ALA A 206 -24.02 -6.58 10.34
C ALA A 206 -24.99 -7.36 9.45
N ALA A 207 -25.25 -8.61 9.79
CA ALA A 207 -26.48 -9.26 9.40
C ALA A 207 -27.61 -8.49 10.10
N PHE A 208 -28.47 -7.88 9.32
CA PHE A 208 -29.80 -7.47 9.75
C PHE A 208 -30.66 -8.70 10.05
#